data_13570d46e7399a0f88f48da324604541
#
_entry.id   13570d46e7399a0f88f48da324604541
#
_cell.length_a   1.000
_cell.length_b   1.000
_cell.length_c   1.000
_cell.angle_alpha   90.00
_cell.angle_beta   90.00
_cell.angle_gamma   90.00
#
_symmetry.space_group_name_H-M   'P 1'
#
loop_
_entity.id
_entity.type
_entity.pdbx_description
1 polymer ?
#
loop_
_entity_poly.entity_id
_entity_poly.type
_entity_poly.pdbx_seq_one_letter_code
_entity_poly.pdbx_strand_id
1 'polypeptide(L)'
;MHKDIIVVGAGISGIAAGYNLQKSCPNKSFAILEGRDSLGGTWDLFKYPGIRSDSDMHTLGFRFKPWIHKKSIADGPSILDYLNETVDEYDLRKKILFNQKVIASNWVSEKSVWELSIDNNGQQQSMTCNFLFLCGGYYSYDKPYMPTFPHQDEFKGRLIHPQFWDESMDYTNKKVVVIGSGATAVTLVPAIAKKAEHVTMLQRSPSYVAVSYTHLRAHETFAN
;
A
#
# COMPACT_ATOMS: atom_id res chain seq x y z
N MET A 1 -24.27 -12.35 7.92
CA MET A 1 -23.99 -11.46 9.11
C MET A 1 -24.28 -10.01 8.71
N HIS A 2 -24.87 -9.20 9.59
CA HIS A 2 -25.10 -7.77 9.38
C HIS A 2 -24.20 -6.92 10.28
N LYS A 3 -23.74 -5.78 9.77
CA LYS A 3 -23.07 -4.70 10.49
C LYS A 3 -23.67 -3.36 10.07
N ASP A 4 -23.67 -2.37 10.97
CA ASP A 4 -24.07 -1.02 10.55
C ASP A 4 -23.12 -0.49 9.47
N ILE A 5 -21.80 -0.77 9.62
CA ILE A 5 -20.76 -0.24 8.73
C ILE A 5 -19.77 -1.35 8.37
N ILE A 6 -19.43 -1.45 7.09
CA ILE A 6 -18.31 -2.28 6.61
C ILE A 6 -17.27 -1.38 5.95
N VAL A 7 -16.02 -1.58 6.33
CA VAL A 7 -14.84 -0.98 5.70
C VAL A 7 -14.12 -2.06 4.90
N VAL A 8 -13.83 -1.82 3.64
CA VAL A 8 -13.15 -2.77 2.75
C VAL A 8 -11.68 -2.37 2.62
N GLY A 9 -10.79 -3.19 3.14
CA GLY A 9 -9.33 -3.02 3.14
C GLY A 9 -8.79 -2.53 4.49
N ALA A 10 -7.72 -3.17 4.98
CA ALA A 10 -6.98 -2.85 6.20
C ALA A 10 -5.63 -2.17 5.90
N GLY A 11 -5.55 -1.37 4.85
CA GLY A 11 -4.47 -0.43 4.60
C GLY A 11 -4.62 0.84 5.44
N ILE A 12 -3.76 1.83 5.19
CA ILE A 12 -3.75 3.10 5.93
C ILE A 12 -5.15 3.76 6.00
N SER A 13 -5.90 3.78 4.90
CA SER A 13 -7.23 4.39 4.84
C SER A 13 -8.26 3.62 5.68
N GLY A 14 -8.23 2.29 5.63
CA GLY A 14 -9.16 1.45 6.42
C GLY A 14 -8.89 1.52 7.92
N ILE A 15 -7.63 1.59 8.33
CA ILE A 15 -7.22 1.79 9.72
C ILE A 15 -7.71 3.16 10.21
N ALA A 16 -7.51 4.23 9.41
CA ALA A 16 -8.02 5.56 9.73
C ALA A 16 -9.55 5.57 9.88
N ALA A 17 -10.26 4.91 8.95
CA ALA A 17 -11.72 4.79 9.02
C ALA A 17 -12.14 4.05 10.31
N GLY A 18 -11.51 2.93 10.61
CA GLY A 18 -11.79 2.14 11.82
C GLY A 18 -11.63 2.94 13.12
N TYR A 19 -10.52 3.68 13.25
CA TYR A 19 -10.32 4.57 14.41
C TYR A 19 -11.42 5.62 14.54
N ASN A 20 -11.73 6.31 13.45
CA ASN A 20 -12.75 7.36 13.48
C ASN A 20 -14.15 6.81 13.76
N LEU A 21 -14.49 5.65 13.21
CA LEU A 21 -15.75 4.97 13.51
C LEU A 21 -15.84 4.57 14.99
N GLN A 22 -14.78 3.99 15.54
CA GLN A 22 -14.75 3.63 16.95
C GLN A 22 -14.93 4.84 17.88
N LYS A 23 -14.31 5.96 17.52
CA LYS A 23 -14.36 7.20 18.32
C LYS A 23 -15.68 7.95 18.17
N SER A 24 -16.15 8.12 16.93
CA SER A 24 -17.27 9.03 16.61
C SER A 24 -18.61 8.32 16.52
N CYS A 25 -18.61 7.00 16.35
CA CYS A 25 -19.83 6.18 16.22
C CYS A 25 -19.82 4.98 17.21
N PRO A 26 -19.62 5.20 18.53
CA PRO A 26 -19.41 4.10 19.49
C PRO A 26 -20.58 3.14 19.60
N ASN A 27 -21.80 3.58 19.24
CA ASN A 27 -23.03 2.78 19.29
C ASN A 27 -23.29 2.02 17.97
N LYS A 28 -22.38 2.11 16.98
CA LYS A 28 -22.50 1.43 15.69
C LYS A 28 -21.58 0.23 15.60
N SER A 29 -22.14 -0.86 15.11
CA SER A 29 -21.34 -2.06 14.83
C SER A 29 -20.58 -1.88 13.53
N PHE A 30 -19.25 -2.17 13.51
CA PHE A 30 -18.49 -2.16 12.27
C PHE A 30 -17.48 -3.31 12.20
N ALA A 31 -17.05 -3.61 10.98
CA ALA A 31 -15.94 -4.51 10.69
C ALA A 31 -15.09 -3.94 9.56
N ILE A 32 -13.81 -4.27 9.57
CA ILE A 32 -12.86 -4.01 8.49
C ILE A 32 -12.59 -5.34 7.81
N LEU A 33 -12.92 -5.49 6.53
CA LEU A 33 -12.68 -6.70 5.76
C LEU A 33 -11.37 -6.57 4.99
N GLU A 34 -10.41 -7.42 5.29
CA GLU A 34 -9.13 -7.48 4.59
C GLU A 34 -9.07 -8.79 3.77
N GLY A 35 -8.77 -8.67 2.48
CA GLY A 35 -8.73 -9.82 1.57
C GLY A 35 -7.52 -10.73 1.77
N ARG A 36 -6.49 -10.27 2.48
CA ARG A 36 -5.26 -11.01 2.76
C ARG A 36 -5.21 -11.44 4.22
N ASP A 37 -4.17 -12.15 4.59
CA ASP A 37 -3.91 -12.61 5.96
C ASP A 37 -3.19 -11.56 6.83
N SER A 38 -2.81 -10.42 6.22
CA SER A 38 -2.05 -9.34 6.85
C SER A 38 -2.64 -7.97 6.55
N LEU A 39 -2.51 -7.04 7.49
CA LEU A 39 -2.84 -5.64 7.30
C LEU A 39 -1.67 -4.86 6.67
N GLY A 40 -1.90 -3.61 6.31
CA GLY A 40 -0.87 -2.70 5.83
C GLY A 40 -1.01 -2.28 4.37
N GLY A 41 -1.85 -2.99 3.60
CA GLY A 41 -2.13 -2.65 2.21
C GLY A 41 -0.86 -2.58 1.37
N THR A 42 -0.61 -1.45 0.73
CA THR A 42 0.59 -1.19 -0.10
C THR A 42 1.90 -1.50 0.63
N TRP A 43 2.00 -1.14 1.91
CA TRP A 43 3.22 -1.27 2.70
C TRP A 43 3.55 -2.71 3.10
N ASP A 44 2.57 -3.58 3.08
CA ASP A 44 2.77 -5.02 3.24
C ASP A 44 2.87 -5.76 1.90
N LEU A 45 2.24 -5.24 0.82
CA LEU A 45 2.28 -5.86 -0.50
C LEU A 45 3.65 -5.75 -1.17
N PHE A 46 4.27 -4.56 -1.15
CA PHE A 46 5.51 -4.31 -1.87
C PHE A 46 6.74 -4.65 -1.02
N LYS A 47 7.60 -5.52 -1.55
CA LYS A 47 8.82 -6.01 -0.89
C LYS A 47 10.11 -5.67 -1.66
N TYR A 48 10.01 -4.87 -2.73
CA TYR A 48 11.17 -4.54 -3.54
C TYR A 48 12.20 -3.68 -2.77
N PRO A 49 13.49 -3.81 -3.08
CA PRO A 49 14.54 -3.04 -2.41
C PRO A 49 14.34 -1.53 -2.51
N GLY A 50 14.43 -0.85 -1.39
CA GLY A 50 14.32 0.61 -1.35
C GLY A 50 12.89 1.14 -1.27
N ILE A 51 11.88 0.27 -1.09
CA ILE A 51 10.49 0.72 -0.85
C ILE A 51 10.45 1.73 0.28
N ARG A 52 9.87 2.89 0.02
CA ARG A 52 9.70 3.99 0.98
C ARG A 52 8.54 4.89 0.55
N SER A 53 8.11 5.76 1.45
CA SER A 53 7.20 6.84 1.09
C SER A 53 7.86 7.81 0.10
N ASP A 54 7.09 8.39 -0.78
CA ASP A 54 7.47 9.49 -1.68
C ASP A 54 7.03 10.86 -1.13
N SER A 55 6.23 10.85 -0.07
CA SER A 55 5.88 12.02 0.75
C SER A 55 6.35 11.84 2.18
N ASP A 56 6.38 12.92 2.96
CA ASP A 56 6.75 12.86 4.36
C ASP A 56 5.67 12.22 5.23
N MET A 57 6.10 11.57 6.30
CA MET A 57 5.22 10.87 7.22
C MET A 57 4.39 11.80 8.11
N HIS A 58 4.73 13.09 8.22
CA HIS A 58 3.91 14.05 8.94
C HIS A 58 2.62 14.36 8.17
N THR A 59 2.68 14.24 6.83
CA THR A 59 1.53 14.35 5.94
C THR A 59 0.81 13.01 5.75
N LEU A 60 1.57 11.91 5.54
CA LEU A 60 1.02 10.57 5.30
C LEU A 60 0.44 9.93 6.57
N GLY A 61 1.05 10.19 7.73
CA GLY A 61 0.66 9.62 9.02
C GLY A 61 -0.70 10.11 9.53
N PHE A 62 -1.22 9.43 10.51
CA PHE A 62 -2.50 9.77 11.11
C PHE A 62 -2.40 11.01 12.00
N ARG A 63 -3.37 11.93 11.90
CA ARG A 63 -3.45 13.09 12.80
C ARG A 63 -3.62 12.71 14.27
N PHE A 64 -4.24 11.58 14.55
CA PHE A 64 -4.49 11.07 15.90
C PHE A 64 -3.30 10.27 16.46
N LYS A 65 -2.36 9.84 15.60
CA LYS A 65 -1.09 9.21 15.98
C LYS A 65 0.02 9.83 15.12
N PRO A 66 0.58 11.00 15.53
CA PRO A 66 1.63 11.66 14.78
C PRO A 66 2.88 10.80 14.62
N TRP A 67 3.55 10.94 13.48
CA TRP A 67 4.84 10.32 13.26
C TRP A 67 5.92 10.99 14.13
N ILE A 68 6.63 10.20 14.93
CA ILE A 68 7.63 10.69 15.90
C ILE A 68 9.07 10.28 15.56
N HIS A 69 9.27 9.46 14.53
CA HIS A 69 10.61 9.04 14.16
C HIS A 69 11.36 10.15 13.40
N LYS A 70 12.72 10.11 13.50
CA LYS A 70 13.59 11.14 12.92
C LYS A 70 13.52 11.23 11.39
N LYS A 71 13.28 10.11 10.69
CA LYS A 71 13.16 10.11 9.22
C LYS A 71 11.76 10.52 8.83
N SER A 72 11.63 11.67 8.18
CA SER A 72 10.35 12.13 7.61
C SER A 72 9.91 11.28 6.41
N ILE A 73 10.85 10.90 5.55
CA ILE A 73 10.62 9.94 4.45
C ILE A 73 10.96 8.54 4.99
N ALA A 74 9.93 7.75 5.27
CA ALA A 74 10.08 6.46 5.93
C ALA A 74 10.18 5.31 4.92
N ASP A 75 10.96 4.28 5.27
CA ASP A 75 10.99 3.02 4.54
C ASP A 75 9.71 2.19 4.78
N GLY A 76 9.42 1.28 3.87
CA GLY A 76 8.21 0.45 3.91
C GLY A 76 8.04 -0.31 5.23
N PRO A 77 9.05 -1.01 5.74
CA PRO A 77 8.97 -1.67 7.04
C PRO A 77 8.59 -0.75 8.18
N SER A 78 9.22 0.43 8.29
CA SER A 78 8.90 1.40 9.34
C SER A 78 7.46 1.90 9.26
N ILE A 79 6.90 2.03 8.05
CA ILE A 79 5.50 2.40 7.86
C ILE A 79 4.58 1.24 8.26
N LEU A 80 4.94 0.02 7.89
CA LEU A 80 4.17 -1.17 8.27
C LEU A 80 4.13 -1.35 9.78
N ASP A 81 5.26 -1.16 10.47
CA ASP A 81 5.34 -1.19 11.92
C ASP A 81 4.43 -0.14 12.55
N TYR A 82 4.48 1.11 12.06
CA TYR A 82 3.62 2.19 12.49
C TYR A 82 2.12 1.87 12.34
N LEU A 83 1.73 1.19 11.24
CA LEU A 83 0.34 0.77 11.04
C LEU A 83 -0.06 -0.33 12.02
N ASN A 84 0.81 -1.31 12.27
CA ASN A 84 0.58 -2.37 13.24
C ASN A 84 0.46 -1.82 14.66
N GLU A 85 1.40 -0.97 15.07
CA GLU A 85 1.35 -0.28 16.36
C GLU A 85 0.04 0.52 16.53
N THR A 86 -0.41 1.20 15.46
CA THR A 86 -1.67 1.96 15.49
C THR A 86 -2.85 1.05 15.74
N VAL A 87 -2.92 -0.09 15.04
CA VAL A 87 -4.00 -1.05 15.19
C VAL A 87 -4.05 -1.64 16.60
N ASP A 88 -2.89 -1.90 17.19
CA ASP A 88 -2.79 -2.48 18.53
C ASP A 88 -3.07 -1.43 19.62
N GLU A 89 -2.49 -0.23 19.51
CA GLU A 89 -2.69 0.86 20.46
C GLU A 89 -4.17 1.28 20.61
N TYR A 90 -4.90 1.29 19.49
CA TYR A 90 -6.32 1.65 19.48
C TYR A 90 -7.28 0.45 19.47
N ASP A 91 -6.78 -0.75 19.76
CA ASP A 91 -7.58 -1.97 19.91
C ASP A 91 -8.48 -2.27 18.67
N LEU A 92 -7.95 -1.95 17.48
CA LEU A 92 -8.66 -2.13 16.21
C LEU A 92 -8.52 -3.55 15.65
N ARG A 93 -7.51 -4.32 16.09
CA ARG A 93 -7.21 -5.65 15.54
C ARG A 93 -8.41 -6.58 15.58
N LYS A 94 -9.19 -6.55 16.65
CA LYS A 94 -10.43 -7.34 16.81
C LYS A 94 -11.56 -6.94 15.86
N LYS A 95 -11.43 -5.80 15.17
CA LYS A 95 -12.39 -5.33 14.18
C LYS A 95 -11.99 -5.72 12.76
N ILE A 96 -10.74 -6.18 12.55
CA ILE A 96 -10.23 -6.61 11.25
C ILE A 96 -10.53 -8.10 11.08
N LEU A 97 -11.22 -8.41 10.01
CA LEU A 97 -11.51 -9.78 9.57
C LEU A 97 -10.61 -10.05 8.36
N PHE A 98 -9.59 -10.87 8.56
CA PHE A 98 -8.65 -11.27 7.51
C PHE A 98 -9.24 -12.35 6.61
N ASN A 99 -8.64 -12.52 5.43
CA ASN A 99 -9.08 -13.49 4.40
C ASN A 99 -10.54 -13.28 3.97
N GLN A 100 -11.02 -12.04 4.02
CA GLN A 100 -12.38 -11.65 3.63
C GLN A 100 -12.31 -10.76 2.38
N LYS A 101 -12.05 -11.38 1.22
CA LYS A 101 -11.96 -10.67 -0.07
C LYS A 101 -13.35 -10.33 -0.57
N VAL A 102 -13.72 -9.06 -0.50
CA VAL A 102 -14.97 -8.57 -1.10
C VAL A 102 -14.84 -8.61 -2.62
N ILE A 103 -15.67 -9.42 -3.28
CA ILE A 103 -15.66 -9.63 -4.73
C ILE A 103 -16.78 -8.88 -5.44
N ALA A 104 -17.88 -8.57 -4.73
CA ALA A 104 -18.98 -7.76 -5.24
C ALA A 104 -19.72 -7.05 -4.12
N SER A 105 -20.34 -5.94 -4.43
CA SER A 105 -21.24 -5.22 -3.54
C SER A 105 -22.43 -4.68 -4.34
N ASN A 106 -23.63 -4.92 -3.86
CA ASN A 106 -24.87 -4.49 -4.49
C ASN A 106 -25.74 -3.72 -3.50
N TRP A 107 -26.27 -2.59 -3.92
CA TRP A 107 -27.25 -1.85 -3.13
C TRP A 107 -28.65 -2.42 -3.35
N VAL A 108 -29.34 -2.73 -2.26
CA VAL A 108 -30.72 -3.24 -2.27
C VAL A 108 -31.64 -2.17 -1.69
N SER A 109 -32.29 -1.41 -2.57
CA SER A 109 -33.10 -0.24 -2.19
C SER A 109 -34.26 -0.61 -1.28
N GLU A 110 -34.92 -1.73 -1.52
CA GLU A 110 -36.07 -2.21 -0.74
C GLU A 110 -35.73 -2.49 0.73
N LYS A 111 -34.47 -2.85 1.00
CA LYS A 111 -33.94 -3.14 2.34
C LYS A 111 -33.08 -2.01 2.90
N SER A 112 -32.72 -1.03 2.07
CA SER A 112 -31.76 0.04 2.41
C SER A 112 -30.43 -0.48 2.96
N VAL A 113 -29.87 -1.49 2.30
CA VAL A 113 -28.59 -2.12 2.68
C VAL A 113 -27.72 -2.42 1.47
N TRP A 114 -26.43 -2.48 1.72
CA TRP A 114 -25.45 -3.12 0.84
C TRP A 114 -25.41 -4.61 1.11
N GLU A 115 -25.49 -5.43 0.08
CA GLU A 115 -25.22 -6.85 0.11
C GLU A 115 -23.83 -7.10 -0.49
N LEU A 116 -22.94 -7.70 0.29
CA LEU A 116 -21.56 -7.99 -0.12
C LEU A 116 -21.41 -9.49 -0.36
N SER A 117 -20.77 -9.83 -1.47
CA SER A 117 -20.25 -11.17 -1.74
C SER A 117 -18.77 -11.21 -1.36
N ILE A 118 -18.39 -12.20 -0.56
CA ILE A 118 -17.06 -12.32 0.04
C ILE A 118 -16.49 -13.69 -0.31
N ASP A 119 -15.27 -13.72 -0.76
CA ASP A 119 -14.47 -14.95 -0.85
C ASP A 119 -13.57 -15.05 0.38
N ASN A 120 -13.79 -16.10 1.16
CA ASN A 120 -12.96 -16.48 2.30
C ASN A 120 -12.19 -17.76 1.93
N ASN A 121 -11.01 -17.59 1.32
CA ASN A 121 -10.15 -18.71 0.90
C ASN A 121 -10.92 -19.79 0.08
N GLY A 122 -11.69 -19.36 -0.90
CA GLY A 122 -12.49 -20.22 -1.76
C GLY A 122 -13.91 -20.53 -1.22
N GLN A 123 -14.21 -20.12 0.01
CA GLN A 123 -15.56 -20.25 0.58
C GLN A 123 -16.35 -18.97 0.37
N GLN A 124 -17.43 -19.05 -0.41
CA GLN A 124 -18.31 -17.92 -0.64
C GLN A 124 -19.16 -17.62 0.59
N GLN A 125 -19.13 -16.37 1.02
CA GLN A 125 -19.89 -15.85 2.15
C GLN A 125 -20.62 -14.57 1.74
N SER A 126 -21.61 -14.16 2.54
CA SER A 126 -22.28 -12.88 2.36
C SER A 126 -22.39 -12.12 3.67
N MET A 127 -22.28 -10.80 3.55
CA MET A 127 -22.53 -9.85 4.64
C MET A 127 -23.41 -8.70 4.12
N THR A 128 -24.10 -8.04 5.05
CA THR A 128 -24.87 -6.83 4.73
C THR A 128 -24.44 -5.68 5.62
N CYS A 129 -24.56 -4.45 5.12
CA CYS A 129 -24.35 -3.27 5.93
C CYS A 129 -25.22 -2.09 5.43
N ASN A 130 -25.41 -1.10 6.30
CA ASN A 130 -26.08 0.15 5.92
C ASN A 130 -25.12 1.12 5.22
N PHE A 131 -23.85 1.15 5.68
CA PHE A 131 -22.81 2.02 5.11
C PHE A 131 -21.59 1.19 4.68
N LEU A 132 -21.09 1.48 3.49
CA LEU A 132 -19.94 0.82 2.90
C LEU A 132 -18.82 1.83 2.64
N PHE A 133 -17.64 1.61 3.24
CA PHE A 133 -16.43 2.39 3.02
C PHE A 133 -15.46 1.60 2.16
N LEU A 134 -15.14 2.08 0.97
CA LEU A 134 -14.19 1.45 0.05
C LEU A 134 -12.78 1.99 0.31
N CYS A 135 -11.96 1.21 0.99
CA CYS A 135 -10.57 1.51 1.33
C CYS A 135 -9.59 0.51 0.68
N GLY A 136 -9.96 -0.09 -0.44
CA GLY A 136 -9.22 -1.15 -1.13
C GLY A 136 -7.94 -0.72 -1.85
N GLY A 137 -7.62 0.57 -1.86
CA GLY A 137 -6.49 1.10 -2.63
C GLY A 137 -6.73 1.10 -4.14
N TYR A 138 -5.66 1.28 -4.91
CA TYR A 138 -5.72 1.36 -6.37
C TYR A 138 -4.86 0.30 -7.09
N TYR A 139 -4.14 -0.54 -6.36
CA TYR A 139 -3.40 -1.66 -6.94
C TYR A 139 -4.27 -2.90 -7.04
N SER A 140 -4.14 -3.63 -8.15
CA SER A 140 -4.66 -4.99 -8.23
C SER A 140 -3.70 -5.93 -7.48
N TYR A 141 -4.21 -6.62 -6.46
CA TYR A 141 -3.40 -7.57 -5.68
C TYR A 141 -3.19 -8.91 -6.40
N ASP A 142 -4.04 -9.22 -7.37
CA ASP A 142 -3.98 -10.50 -8.09
C ASP A 142 -2.90 -10.50 -9.17
N LYS A 143 -2.71 -9.36 -9.85
CA LYS A 143 -1.70 -9.24 -10.91
C LYS A 143 -1.29 -7.77 -11.11
N PRO A 144 0.00 -7.53 -11.44
CA PRO A 144 0.47 -6.21 -11.84
C PRO A 144 0.03 -5.88 -13.26
N TYR A 145 0.08 -4.61 -13.61
CA TYR A 145 0.02 -4.22 -15.01
C TYR A 145 1.37 -4.52 -15.68
N MET A 146 1.41 -5.58 -16.50
CA MET A 146 2.59 -5.97 -17.27
C MET A 146 2.35 -5.64 -18.75
N PRO A 147 2.97 -4.60 -19.29
CA PRO A 147 2.94 -4.36 -20.74
C PRO A 147 3.72 -5.46 -21.47
N THR A 148 3.27 -5.84 -22.64
CA THR A 148 4.01 -6.73 -23.53
C THR A 148 4.92 -5.89 -24.43
N PHE A 149 6.19 -6.24 -24.46
CA PHE A 149 7.18 -5.58 -25.33
C PHE A 149 7.45 -6.46 -26.56
N PRO A 150 7.69 -5.84 -27.76
CA PRO A 150 8.16 -6.60 -28.91
C PRO A 150 9.43 -7.38 -28.57
N HIS A 151 9.52 -8.62 -29.03
CA HIS A 151 10.67 -9.54 -28.83
C HIS A 151 11.01 -9.82 -27.34
N GLN A 152 10.04 -9.66 -26.42
CA GLN A 152 10.23 -9.93 -25.01
C GLN A 152 10.63 -11.38 -24.72
N ASP A 153 10.15 -12.33 -25.53
CA ASP A 153 10.44 -13.76 -25.46
C ASP A 153 11.88 -14.12 -25.88
N GLU A 154 12.54 -13.25 -26.63
CA GLU A 154 13.96 -13.40 -27.00
C GLU A 154 14.90 -13.02 -25.87
N PHE A 155 14.41 -12.26 -24.87
CA PHE A 155 15.21 -11.87 -23.71
C PHE A 155 15.51 -13.08 -22.82
N LYS A 156 16.80 -13.37 -22.65
CA LYS A 156 17.27 -14.54 -21.88
C LYS A 156 17.45 -14.28 -20.39
N GLY A 157 17.30 -13.02 -19.97
CA GLY A 157 17.38 -12.64 -18.56
C GLY A 157 16.05 -12.82 -17.83
N ARG A 158 16.06 -12.53 -16.55
CA ARG A 158 14.84 -12.58 -15.72
C ARG A 158 14.05 -11.28 -15.86
N LEU A 159 12.77 -11.38 -16.19
CA LEU A 159 11.83 -10.26 -16.21
C LEU A 159 10.97 -10.31 -14.95
N ILE A 160 10.88 -9.18 -14.23
CA ILE A 160 10.20 -9.09 -12.93
C ILE A 160 9.40 -7.81 -12.87
N HIS A 161 8.20 -7.89 -12.31
CA HIS A 161 7.47 -6.70 -11.89
C HIS A 161 7.71 -6.46 -10.38
N PRO A 162 8.03 -5.23 -9.94
CA PRO A 162 8.35 -4.93 -8.53
C PRO A 162 7.25 -5.27 -7.52
N GLN A 163 5.99 -5.32 -7.94
CA GLN A 163 4.88 -5.72 -7.08
C GLN A 163 5.02 -7.17 -6.57
N PHE A 164 5.65 -8.05 -7.36
CA PHE A 164 5.94 -9.44 -6.99
C PHE A 164 7.44 -9.68 -6.94
N TRP A 165 8.10 -8.85 -6.14
CA TRP A 165 9.54 -8.96 -5.94
C TRP A 165 9.88 -10.25 -5.22
N ASP A 166 10.77 -11.02 -5.81
CA ASP A 166 11.36 -12.19 -5.16
C ASP A 166 12.54 -11.76 -4.30
N GLU A 167 12.35 -11.74 -2.99
CA GLU A 167 13.37 -11.32 -2.02
C GLU A 167 14.62 -12.22 -2.03
N SER A 168 14.48 -13.47 -2.52
CA SER A 168 15.60 -14.40 -2.66
C SER A 168 16.46 -14.16 -3.91
N MET A 169 16.02 -13.24 -4.80
CA MET A 169 16.71 -12.99 -6.04
C MET A 169 18.04 -12.28 -5.85
N ASP A 170 19.11 -12.92 -6.30
CA ASP A 170 20.45 -12.32 -6.34
C ASP A 170 20.67 -11.58 -7.67
N TYR A 171 20.80 -10.27 -7.58
CA TYR A 171 21.15 -9.37 -8.69
C TYR A 171 22.56 -8.78 -8.55
N THR A 172 23.37 -9.30 -7.63
CA THR A 172 24.76 -8.87 -7.40
C THR A 172 25.58 -9.07 -8.69
N ASN A 173 26.34 -8.04 -9.06
CA ASN A 173 27.15 -8.01 -10.29
C ASN A 173 26.35 -8.28 -11.59
N LYS A 174 25.04 -8.03 -11.59
CA LYS A 174 24.21 -8.12 -12.80
C LYS A 174 24.02 -6.75 -13.44
N LYS A 175 23.87 -6.72 -14.75
CA LYS A 175 23.37 -5.55 -15.49
C LYS A 175 21.86 -5.56 -15.44
N VAL A 176 21.28 -4.51 -14.87
CA VAL A 176 19.84 -4.41 -14.63
C VAL A 176 19.26 -3.26 -15.44
N VAL A 177 18.15 -3.50 -16.10
CA VAL A 177 17.37 -2.45 -16.78
C VAL A 177 16.05 -2.28 -16.01
N VAL A 178 15.77 -1.05 -15.56
CA VAL A 178 14.50 -0.68 -14.93
C VAL A 178 13.70 0.13 -15.93
N ILE A 179 12.56 -0.41 -16.38
CA ILE A 179 11.67 0.25 -17.32
C ILE A 179 10.61 1.04 -16.56
N GLY A 180 10.66 2.34 -16.66
CA GLY A 180 9.78 3.29 -15.97
C GLY A 180 10.52 4.31 -15.14
N SER A 181 9.83 5.38 -14.75
CA SER A 181 10.37 6.50 -13.97
C SER A 181 9.42 6.99 -12.89
N GLY A 182 8.44 6.16 -12.49
CA GLY A 182 7.51 6.46 -11.40
C GLY A 182 8.13 6.24 -10.02
N ALA A 183 7.35 6.42 -8.96
CA ALA A 183 7.76 6.30 -7.55
C ALA A 183 8.55 5.02 -7.26
N THR A 184 8.11 3.89 -7.81
CA THR A 184 8.81 2.60 -7.69
C THR A 184 10.23 2.67 -8.28
N ALA A 185 10.40 3.18 -9.49
CA ALA A 185 11.71 3.26 -10.12
C ALA A 185 12.66 4.20 -9.37
N VAL A 186 12.15 5.35 -8.91
CA VAL A 186 12.92 6.35 -8.15
C VAL A 186 13.48 5.77 -6.84
N THR A 187 12.76 4.85 -6.21
CA THR A 187 13.20 4.21 -4.96
C THR A 187 14.00 2.93 -5.20
N LEU A 188 13.64 2.15 -6.22
CA LEU A 188 14.29 0.88 -6.56
C LEU A 188 15.70 1.09 -7.14
N VAL A 189 15.87 1.99 -8.11
CA VAL A 189 17.14 2.21 -8.83
C VAL A 189 18.31 2.47 -7.87
N PRO A 190 18.26 3.44 -6.94
CA PRO A 190 19.37 3.68 -6.02
C PRO A 190 19.59 2.53 -5.03
N ALA A 191 18.58 1.73 -4.74
CA ALA A 191 18.71 0.59 -3.84
C ALA A 191 19.45 -0.57 -4.52
N ILE A 192 19.07 -0.94 -5.74
CA ILE A 192 19.71 -2.04 -6.48
C ILE A 192 21.10 -1.67 -6.99
N ALA A 193 21.36 -0.41 -7.29
CA ALA A 193 22.69 0.07 -7.73
C ALA A 193 23.81 -0.19 -6.71
N LYS A 194 23.47 -0.47 -5.45
CA LYS A 194 24.47 -0.80 -4.41
C LYS A 194 25.10 -2.17 -4.60
N LYS A 195 24.43 -3.08 -5.33
CA LYS A 195 24.88 -4.47 -5.53
C LYS A 195 25.02 -4.85 -7.00
N ALA A 196 24.24 -4.25 -7.87
CA ALA A 196 24.31 -4.49 -9.31
C ALA A 196 25.63 -3.96 -9.90
N GLU A 197 26.14 -4.59 -10.97
CA GLU A 197 27.26 -4.10 -11.74
C GLU A 197 26.91 -2.77 -12.43
N HIS A 198 25.72 -2.70 -13.01
CA HIS A 198 25.22 -1.52 -13.71
C HIS A 198 23.69 -1.49 -13.66
N VAL A 199 23.12 -0.30 -13.50
CA VAL A 199 21.67 -0.09 -13.56
C VAL A 199 21.35 0.96 -14.62
N THR A 200 20.53 0.58 -15.59
CA THR A 200 19.98 1.51 -16.60
C THR A 200 18.53 1.75 -16.29
N MET A 201 18.13 3.02 -16.11
CA MET A 201 16.74 3.42 -16.05
C MET A 201 16.27 3.86 -17.43
N LEU A 202 15.33 3.09 -18.00
CA LEU A 202 14.70 3.41 -19.28
C LEU A 202 13.37 4.12 -19.02
N GLN A 203 13.26 5.36 -19.44
CA GLN A 203 12.05 6.16 -19.25
C GLN A 203 11.51 6.70 -20.56
N ARG A 204 10.19 6.78 -20.70
CA ARG A 204 9.54 7.36 -21.89
C ARG A 204 9.65 8.89 -21.93
N SER A 205 9.54 9.51 -20.76
CA SER A 205 9.62 10.95 -20.58
C SER A 205 10.34 11.27 -19.26
N PRO A 206 11.00 12.43 -19.14
CA PRO A 206 11.67 12.81 -17.91
C PRO A 206 10.68 12.94 -16.75
N SER A 207 11.15 12.59 -15.54
CA SER A 207 10.43 12.80 -14.28
C SER A 207 11.20 13.79 -13.41
N TYR A 208 10.47 14.62 -12.69
CA TYR A 208 11.09 15.47 -11.67
C TYR A 208 11.42 14.63 -10.43
N VAL A 209 12.68 14.69 -10.01
CA VAL A 209 13.16 14.08 -8.78
C VAL A 209 13.68 15.19 -7.88
N ALA A 210 12.89 15.53 -6.85
CA ALA A 210 13.31 16.49 -5.84
C ALA A 210 14.18 15.81 -4.78
N VAL A 211 15.32 16.43 -4.46
CA VAL A 211 16.15 16.04 -3.34
C VAL A 211 15.77 16.92 -2.17
N SER A 212 14.88 16.43 -1.31
CA SER A 212 14.30 17.21 -0.22
C SER A 212 15.35 17.89 0.69
N TYR A 213 16.48 17.25 0.88
CA TYR A 213 17.53 17.77 1.77
C TYR A 213 18.26 19.00 1.24
N THR A 214 18.47 19.12 -0.06
CA THR A 214 19.11 20.28 -0.67
C THR A 214 18.17 21.46 -0.83
N HIS A 215 16.88 21.22 -1.01
CA HIS A 215 15.87 22.27 -1.16
C HIS A 215 15.51 22.93 0.18
N LEU A 216 15.46 22.18 1.29
CA LEU A 216 15.24 22.74 2.62
C LEU A 216 16.37 23.67 3.04
N ARG A 217 17.64 23.34 2.74
CA ARG A 217 18.78 24.23 3.01
C ARG A 217 18.79 25.49 2.16
N ALA A 218 18.28 25.43 0.93
CA ALA A 218 18.16 26.63 0.09
C ALA A 218 17.14 27.63 0.64
N HIS A 219 16.09 27.18 1.31
CA HIS A 219 15.12 28.06 1.97
C HIS A 219 15.67 28.68 3.27
N GLU A 220 16.51 27.98 4.01
CA GLU A 220 17.14 28.50 5.23
C GLU A 220 18.16 29.63 4.95
N THR A 221 18.77 29.66 3.76
CA THR A 221 19.72 30.71 3.37
C THR A 221 19.07 32.02 2.94
N PHE A 222 17.77 32.08 2.72
CA PHE A 222 17.02 33.30 2.41
C PHE A 222 16.29 33.93 3.59
N ALA A 223 16.39 33.35 4.78
CA ALA A 223 15.72 33.82 6.00
C ALA A 223 16.66 34.54 7.00
N ASN A 224 17.89 34.93 6.59
CA ASN A 224 18.84 35.71 7.37
C ASN A 224 19.18 37.03 6.67
#